data_6ceacaf61d6d0b475652eada4b1578b7
#
_entry.id   6ceacaf61d6d0b475652eada4b1578b7
#
_cell.length_a   1.000
_cell.length_b   1.000
_cell.length_c   1.000
_cell.angle_alpha   90.00
_cell.angle_beta   90.00
_cell.angle_gamma   90.00
#
_symmetry.space_group_name_H-M   'P 1'
#
loop_
_entity.id
_entity.type
_entity.pdbx_description
1 polymer ?
#
loop_
_entity_poly.entity_id
_entity_poly.type
_entity_poly.pdbx_seq_one_letter_code
_entity_poly.pdbx_strand_id
1 'polypeptide(L)'
;MNTQQPLSTLSTQNRWNFNWVFTNTLNYLRTFDKHTIGALLGIETNRYQEEYFSASREGFASDDDNFHFLDAGDSGSQKNAGSAFTSKMMSYFGKIDYNFDNRYLFSATFRRDGSSKLGNNKWGNFPAVSAGWRISSEPFYDIPAISNMKVRIGWGQNGNSDIPAYSTIDSYMSNPNHSNYPIDGSQSSVTTGY
;
A
#
# COMPACT_ATOMS: atom_id res chain seq x y z
N MET A 1 -22.74 47.12 -12.37
CA MET A 1 -22.32 45.74 -12.08
C MET A 1 -21.02 45.82 -11.35
N ASN A 2 -21.02 45.47 -10.07
CA ASN A 2 -19.81 45.50 -9.22
C ASN A 2 -19.08 44.20 -9.45
N THR A 3 -18.16 44.12 -10.41
CA THR A 3 -17.26 42.97 -10.59
C THR A 3 -16.25 43.05 -9.46
N GLN A 4 -16.52 42.31 -8.37
CA GLN A 4 -15.48 42.07 -7.39
C GLN A 4 -14.37 41.26 -8.06
N GLN A 5 -13.20 41.85 -8.16
CA GLN A 5 -12.01 41.10 -8.56
C GLN A 5 -11.75 40.03 -7.53
N PRO A 6 -11.45 38.80 -7.95
CA PRO A 6 -11.06 37.77 -7.00
C PRO A 6 -9.84 38.23 -6.21
N LEU A 7 -9.89 38.07 -4.88
CA LEU A 7 -8.74 38.36 -4.01
C LEU A 7 -7.58 37.44 -4.39
N SER A 8 -6.39 38.04 -4.53
CA SER A 8 -5.17 37.27 -4.74
C SER A 8 -4.96 36.32 -3.57
N THR A 9 -4.59 35.05 -3.87
CA THR A 9 -4.41 33.99 -2.87
C THR A 9 -3.02 33.40 -3.00
N LEU A 10 -2.30 33.32 -1.90
CA LEU A 10 -1.05 32.55 -1.79
C LEU A 10 -1.29 31.31 -0.93
N SER A 11 -0.89 30.16 -1.45
CA SER A 11 -0.92 28.89 -0.74
C SER A 11 0.46 28.24 -0.77
N THR A 12 0.92 27.79 0.39
CA THR A 12 2.12 26.99 0.51
C THR A 12 1.79 25.64 1.15
N GLN A 13 2.47 24.61 0.69
CA GLN A 13 2.29 23.27 1.23
C GLN A 13 3.62 22.53 1.31
N ASN A 14 3.76 21.72 2.31
CA ASN A 14 4.89 20.81 2.48
C ASN A 14 4.38 19.41 2.77
N ARG A 15 4.96 18.43 2.09
CA ARG A 15 4.71 17.00 2.34
C ARG A 15 6.04 16.32 2.55
N TRP A 16 6.17 15.68 3.68
CA TRP A 16 7.35 14.89 4.02
C TRP A 16 6.96 13.41 4.12
N ASN A 17 7.77 12.56 3.47
CA ASN A 17 7.57 11.12 3.46
C ASN A 17 8.84 10.43 3.95
N PHE A 18 8.67 9.44 4.81
CA PHE A 18 9.74 8.55 5.21
C PHE A 18 9.28 7.10 5.07
N ASN A 19 10.02 6.34 4.27
CA ASN A 19 9.76 4.92 4.07
C ASN A 19 11.04 4.13 4.30
N TRP A 20 10.96 3.06 5.06
CA TRP A 20 12.04 2.10 5.20
C TRP A 20 11.50 0.68 5.10
N VAL A 21 12.31 -0.19 4.52
CA VAL A 21 12.06 -1.61 4.40
C VAL A 21 13.26 -2.35 4.94
N PHE A 22 13.00 -3.33 5.78
CA PHE A 22 14.02 -4.21 6.33
C PHE A 22 13.64 -5.65 5.99
N THR A 23 14.49 -6.32 5.20
CA THR A 23 14.26 -7.68 4.72
C THR A 23 15.44 -8.56 5.13
N ASN A 24 15.14 -9.71 5.73
CA ASN A 24 16.09 -10.76 5.98
C ASN A 24 15.64 -12.05 5.31
N THR A 25 16.59 -12.73 4.69
CA THR A 25 16.33 -14.01 4.04
C THR A 25 17.40 -15.04 4.39
N LEU A 26 16.96 -16.27 4.56
CA LEU A 26 17.80 -17.44 4.67
C LEU A 26 17.57 -18.32 3.45
N ASN A 27 18.62 -18.59 2.70
CA ASN A 27 18.57 -19.41 1.50
C ASN A 27 19.35 -20.71 1.72
N TYR A 28 18.78 -21.80 1.26
CA TYR A 28 19.40 -23.10 1.22
C TYR A 28 19.25 -23.69 -0.18
N LEU A 29 20.33 -24.19 -0.75
CA LEU A 29 20.33 -24.89 -2.04
C LEU A 29 21.24 -26.10 -1.95
N ARG A 30 20.72 -27.27 -2.31
CA ARG A 30 21.50 -28.49 -2.35
C ARG A 30 21.08 -29.35 -3.52
N THR A 31 22.08 -29.89 -4.22
CA THR A 31 21.90 -30.90 -5.25
C THR A 31 22.55 -32.20 -4.78
N PHE A 32 21.82 -33.30 -4.90
CA PHE A 32 22.30 -34.65 -4.64
C PHE A 32 21.74 -35.58 -5.72
N ASP A 33 22.64 -36.20 -6.45
CA ASP A 33 22.30 -37.00 -7.63
C ASP A 33 21.40 -36.21 -8.60
N LYS A 34 20.19 -36.66 -8.88
CA LYS A 34 19.20 -36.03 -9.75
C LYS A 34 18.26 -35.06 -9.05
N HIS A 35 18.43 -34.88 -7.76
CA HIS A 35 17.55 -34.07 -6.93
C HIS A 35 18.19 -32.71 -6.61
N THR A 36 17.51 -31.63 -6.90
CA THR A 36 17.89 -30.28 -6.45
C THR A 36 16.77 -29.73 -5.58
N ILE A 37 17.09 -29.35 -4.36
CA ILE A 37 16.18 -28.71 -3.41
C ILE A 37 16.69 -27.32 -3.13
N GLY A 38 15.82 -26.33 -3.35
CA GLY A 38 15.99 -24.96 -2.91
C GLY A 38 14.96 -24.63 -1.83
N ALA A 39 15.37 -23.94 -0.79
CA ALA A 39 14.47 -23.42 0.23
C ALA A 39 14.84 -21.98 0.55
N LEU A 40 13.84 -21.12 0.72
CA LEU A 40 13.98 -19.74 1.13
C LEU A 40 13.01 -19.47 2.27
N LEU A 41 13.50 -18.87 3.34
CA LEU A 41 12.69 -18.31 4.41
C LEU A 41 13.01 -16.84 4.53
N GLY A 42 12.01 -16.01 4.77
CA GLY A 42 12.21 -14.57 4.87
C GLY A 42 11.24 -13.91 5.83
N ILE A 43 11.70 -12.80 6.37
CA ILE A 43 10.93 -11.84 7.13
C ILE A 43 11.15 -10.45 6.54
N GLU A 44 10.09 -9.69 6.38
CA GLU A 44 10.14 -8.33 5.89
C GLU A 44 9.29 -7.43 6.77
N THR A 45 9.81 -6.27 7.07
CA THR A 45 9.09 -5.23 7.80
C THR A 45 9.20 -3.93 7.04
N ASN A 46 8.09 -3.22 6.92
CA ASN A 46 7.98 -1.94 6.23
C ASN A 46 7.28 -0.94 7.15
N ARG A 47 7.78 0.29 7.15
CA ARG A 47 7.10 1.42 7.78
C ARG A 47 7.10 2.58 6.81
N TYR A 48 5.92 3.10 6.53
CA TYR A 48 5.69 4.33 5.78
C TYR A 48 5.10 5.39 6.71
N GLN A 49 5.67 6.59 6.69
CA GLN A 49 5.21 7.73 7.44
C GLN A 49 5.09 8.91 6.48
N GLU A 50 3.99 9.62 6.57
CA GLU A 50 3.71 10.83 5.82
C GLU A 50 3.25 11.92 6.77
N GLU A 51 3.76 13.12 6.57
CA GLU A 51 3.31 14.34 7.23
C GLU A 51 3.02 15.39 6.16
N TYR A 52 1.90 16.03 6.29
CA TYR A 52 1.44 17.07 5.39
C TYR A 52 1.07 18.31 6.18
N PHE A 53 1.46 19.45 5.67
CA PHE A 53 1.13 20.74 6.21
C PHE A 53 0.86 21.71 5.07
N SER A 54 -0.15 22.57 5.22
CA SER A 54 -0.44 23.66 4.30
C SER A 54 -0.85 24.91 5.05
N ALA A 55 -0.55 26.05 4.44
CA ALA A 55 -1.00 27.35 4.91
C ALA A 55 -1.38 28.23 3.71
N SER A 56 -2.38 29.09 3.89
CA SER A 56 -2.78 30.05 2.85
C SER A 56 -3.27 31.36 3.45
N ARG A 57 -3.14 32.41 2.70
CA ARG A 57 -3.76 33.72 2.93
C ARG A 57 -4.30 34.31 1.63
N GLU A 58 -5.22 35.26 1.76
CA GLU A 58 -5.85 36.02 0.68
C GLU A 58 -5.58 37.52 0.90
N GLY A 59 -5.89 38.34 -0.10
CA GLY A 59 -5.89 39.80 0.06
C GLY A 59 -4.48 40.41 0.09
N PHE A 60 -3.62 40.01 -0.84
CA PHE A 60 -2.29 40.60 -1.01
C PHE A 60 -2.41 41.98 -1.68
N ALA A 61 -1.63 42.96 -1.20
CA ALA A 61 -1.63 44.31 -1.70
C ALA A 61 -0.97 44.47 -3.07
N SER A 62 -0.14 43.52 -3.49
CA SER A 62 0.61 43.49 -4.75
C SER A 62 0.86 42.07 -5.22
N ASP A 63 0.89 41.89 -6.54
CA ASP A 63 1.30 40.63 -7.20
C ASP A 63 2.81 40.63 -7.52
N ASP A 64 3.61 41.53 -6.94
CA ASP A 64 5.06 41.56 -7.08
C ASP A 64 5.68 40.41 -6.27
N ASP A 65 6.63 39.72 -6.86
CA ASP A 65 7.33 38.56 -6.27
C ASP A 65 7.97 38.86 -4.90
N ASN A 66 8.30 40.12 -4.63
CA ASN A 66 8.85 40.56 -3.33
C ASN A 66 7.82 40.52 -2.20
N PHE A 67 6.53 40.34 -2.50
CA PHE A 67 5.43 40.23 -1.53
C PHE A 67 4.82 38.83 -1.44
N HIS A 68 5.46 37.85 -2.04
CA HIS A 68 5.01 36.45 -1.97
C HIS A 68 5.36 35.74 -0.64
N PHE A 69 5.10 36.41 0.48
CA PHE A 69 5.21 35.86 1.82
C PHE A 69 3.82 35.75 2.44
N LEU A 70 3.51 34.67 3.13
CA LEU A 70 2.18 34.46 3.71
C LEU A 70 1.77 35.60 4.64
N ASP A 71 2.70 36.19 5.38
CA ASP A 71 2.41 37.28 6.31
C ASP A 71 2.12 38.64 5.65
N ALA A 72 2.39 38.79 4.34
CA ALA A 72 2.02 39.95 3.56
C ALA A 72 0.52 39.99 3.18
N GLY A 73 -0.20 38.87 3.31
CA GLY A 73 -1.65 38.81 3.11
C GLY A 73 -2.44 39.24 4.33
N ASP A 74 -3.75 39.42 4.16
CA ASP A 74 -4.67 39.81 5.23
C ASP A 74 -4.59 38.83 6.41
N SER A 75 -4.34 39.36 7.59
CA SER A 75 -4.22 38.60 8.84
C SER A 75 -5.51 37.86 9.23
N GLY A 76 -6.68 38.37 8.82
CA GLY A 76 -7.98 37.73 9.05
C GLY A 76 -8.25 36.52 8.15
N SER A 77 -7.48 36.37 7.05
CA SER A 77 -7.69 35.31 6.06
C SER A 77 -6.82 34.05 6.28
N GLN A 78 -6.15 33.96 7.40
CA GLN A 78 -5.26 32.82 7.72
C GLN A 78 -6.00 31.48 7.71
N LYS A 79 -5.50 30.54 6.90
CA LYS A 79 -5.95 29.15 6.90
C LYS A 79 -4.73 28.25 7.02
N ASN A 80 -4.83 27.24 7.84
CA ASN A 80 -3.83 26.18 7.95
C ASN A 80 -4.51 24.82 8.02
N ALA A 81 -3.83 23.80 7.53
CA ALA A 81 -4.24 22.41 7.65
C ALA A 81 -3.01 21.53 7.76
N GLY A 82 -3.17 20.40 8.42
CA GLY A 82 -2.10 19.40 8.53
C GLY A 82 -2.69 18.04 8.82
N SER A 83 -1.93 17.02 8.42
CA SER A 83 -2.25 15.63 8.72
C SER A 83 -0.97 14.82 8.85
N ALA A 84 -1.04 13.75 9.62
CA ALA A 84 0.03 12.77 9.71
C ALA A 84 -0.56 11.37 9.56
N PHE A 85 0.16 10.51 8.86
CA PHE A 85 -0.23 9.14 8.65
C PHE A 85 0.97 8.21 8.79
N THR A 86 0.77 7.08 9.46
CA THR A 86 1.77 6.03 9.56
C THR A 86 1.14 4.69 9.23
N SER A 87 1.75 3.95 8.30
CA SER A 87 1.41 2.55 8.06
C SER A 87 2.61 1.65 8.31
N LYS A 88 2.32 0.45 8.79
CA LYS A 88 3.30 -0.60 9.07
C LYS A 88 2.84 -1.89 8.42
N MET A 89 3.77 -2.63 7.85
CA MET A 89 3.54 -3.96 7.32
C MET A 89 4.62 -4.91 7.80
N MET A 90 4.23 -6.14 8.10
CA MET A 90 5.12 -7.22 8.48
C MET A 90 4.74 -8.46 7.70
N SER A 91 5.74 -9.12 7.11
CA SER A 91 5.56 -10.26 6.24
C SER A 91 6.49 -11.39 6.65
N TYR A 92 5.95 -12.59 6.69
CA TYR A 92 6.71 -13.83 6.77
C TYR A 92 6.49 -14.59 5.48
N PHE A 93 7.56 -15.07 4.87
CA PHE A 93 7.44 -15.82 3.63
C PHE A 93 8.41 -16.98 3.57
N GLY A 94 7.99 -18.01 2.88
CA GLY A 94 8.81 -19.18 2.60
C GLY A 94 8.54 -19.72 1.21
N LYS A 95 9.55 -20.31 0.62
CA LYS A 95 9.50 -20.94 -0.68
C LYS A 95 10.29 -22.23 -0.65
N ILE A 96 9.76 -23.24 -1.31
CA ILE A 96 10.46 -24.50 -1.58
C ILE A 96 10.40 -24.73 -3.07
N ASP A 97 11.55 -24.92 -3.68
CA ASP A 97 11.73 -25.34 -5.08
C ASP A 97 12.32 -26.75 -5.09
N TYR A 98 11.72 -27.64 -5.84
CA TYR A 98 12.22 -28.97 -6.08
C TYR A 98 12.36 -29.24 -7.57
N ASN A 99 13.50 -29.74 -7.97
CA ASN A 99 13.81 -30.12 -9.33
C ASN A 99 14.36 -31.53 -9.34
N PHE A 100 13.71 -32.39 -10.12
CA PHE A 100 14.16 -33.76 -10.35
C PHE A 100 14.65 -33.91 -11.81
N ASP A 101 15.91 -34.24 -11.97
CA ASP A 101 16.59 -34.54 -13.23
C ASP A 101 16.37 -33.47 -14.33
N ASN A 102 16.19 -32.23 -13.92
CA ASN A 102 15.80 -31.13 -14.83
C ASN A 102 14.53 -31.37 -15.66
N ARG A 103 13.73 -32.37 -15.30
CA ARG A 103 12.48 -32.76 -15.98
C ARG A 103 11.26 -32.30 -15.23
N TYR A 104 11.20 -32.63 -13.94
CA TYR A 104 10.05 -32.34 -13.08
C TYR A 104 10.40 -31.23 -12.11
N LEU A 105 9.65 -30.15 -12.18
CA LEU A 105 9.86 -28.96 -11.40
C LEU A 105 8.64 -28.72 -10.53
N PHE A 106 8.84 -28.51 -9.26
CA PHE A 106 7.79 -28.18 -8.31
C PHE A 106 8.21 -26.96 -7.51
N SER A 107 7.27 -26.04 -7.24
CA SER A 107 7.49 -24.90 -6.39
C SER A 107 6.28 -24.66 -5.50
N ALA A 108 6.52 -24.46 -4.21
CA ALA A 108 5.51 -24.06 -3.25
C ALA A 108 5.97 -22.78 -2.54
N THR A 109 5.09 -21.81 -2.44
CA THR A 109 5.33 -20.53 -1.76
C THR A 109 4.23 -20.30 -0.75
N PHE A 110 4.58 -19.82 0.40
CA PHE A 110 3.63 -19.35 1.41
C PHE A 110 4.07 -17.96 1.89
N ARG A 111 3.14 -17.01 1.86
CA ARG A 111 3.36 -15.67 2.41
C ARG A 111 2.24 -15.32 3.38
N ARG A 112 2.61 -14.78 4.52
CA ARG A 112 1.70 -14.24 5.52
C ARG A 112 2.04 -12.79 5.76
N ASP A 113 1.11 -11.90 5.42
CA ASP A 113 1.26 -10.46 5.50
C ASP A 113 0.32 -9.86 6.53
N GLY A 114 0.87 -9.02 7.40
CA GLY A 114 0.14 -8.25 8.38
C GLY A 114 0.24 -6.76 8.08
N SER A 115 -0.88 -6.05 8.03
CA SER A 115 -0.93 -4.61 7.76
C SER A 115 -1.67 -3.86 8.86
N SER A 116 -1.11 -2.72 9.27
CA SER A 116 -1.79 -1.81 10.20
C SER A 116 -3.01 -1.10 9.61
N LYS A 117 -3.18 -1.14 8.28
CA LYS A 117 -4.35 -0.60 7.58
C LYS A 117 -5.59 -1.49 7.71
N LEU A 118 -5.38 -2.77 8.00
CA LEU A 118 -6.44 -3.76 8.15
C LEU A 118 -6.87 -3.80 9.63
N GLY A 119 -8.06 -3.36 9.95
CA GLY A 119 -8.64 -3.26 11.29
C GLY A 119 -8.38 -4.46 12.21
N ASN A 120 -9.42 -5.23 12.54
CA ASN A 120 -9.30 -6.37 13.47
C ASN A 120 -8.58 -7.58 12.85
N ASN A 121 -8.75 -7.83 11.55
CA ASN A 121 -8.12 -8.95 10.83
C ASN A 121 -6.87 -8.47 10.08
N LYS A 122 -5.79 -8.24 10.82
CA LYS A 122 -4.55 -7.66 10.29
C LYS A 122 -3.76 -8.57 9.37
N TRP A 123 -4.03 -9.88 9.38
CA TRP A 123 -3.20 -10.88 8.72
C TRP A 123 -3.92 -11.57 7.56
N GLY A 124 -3.26 -11.64 6.41
CA GLY A 124 -3.65 -12.45 5.26
C GLY A 124 -2.63 -13.58 5.00
N ASN A 125 -3.12 -14.71 4.47
CA ASN A 125 -2.29 -15.83 4.07
C ASN A 125 -2.40 -16.03 2.56
N PHE A 126 -1.27 -16.18 1.90
CA PHE A 126 -1.16 -16.23 0.45
C PHE A 126 -0.33 -17.45 0.01
N PRO A 127 -0.95 -18.64 -0.07
CA PRO A 127 -0.31 -19.82 -0.62
C PRO A 127 -0.27 -19.78 -2.14
N ALA A 128 0.80 -20.33 -2.72
CA ALA A 128 0.89 -20.59 -4.15
C ALA A 128 1.69 -21.86 -4.40
N VAL A 129 1.28 -22.61 -5.41
CA VAL A 129 1.95 -23.84 -5.84
C VAL A 129 2.05 -23.87 -7.36
N SER A 130 3.11 -24.45 -7.87
CA SER A 130 3.25 -24.69 -9.31
C SER A 130 4.02 -25.98 -9.59
N ALA A 131 3.67 -26.60 -10.70
CA ALA A 131 4.38 -27.75 -11.24
C ALA A 131 4.77 -27.51 -12.69
N GLY A 132 5.91 -28.03 -13.10
CA GLY A 132 6.40 -27.92 -14.46
C GLY A 132 6.98 -29.24 -14.92
N TRP A 133 6.72 -29.59 -16.16
CA TRP A 133 7.28 -30.75 -16.83
C TRP A 133 8.00 -30.33 -18.09
N ARG A 134 9.30 -30.63 -18.16
CA ARG A 134 10.13 -30.40 -19.34
C ARG A 134 10.09 -31.64 -20.22
N ILE A 135 9.17 -31.65 -21.15
CA ILE A 135 8.94 -32.77 -22.08
C ILE A 135 10.16 -33.00 -22.97
N SER A 136 10.84 -31.93 -23.38
CA SER A 136 12.05 -32.01 -24.21
C SER A 136 13.25 -32.72 -23.55
N SER A 137 13.18 -33.00 -22.24
CA SER A 137 14.20 -33.75 -21.51
C SER A 137 13.85 -35.24 -21.34
N GLU A 138 12.70 -35.68 -21.85
CA GLU A 138 12.29 -37.08 -21.76
C GLU A 138 12.94 -37.93 -22.88
N PRO A 139 13.24 -39.20 -22.58
CA PRO A 139 13.87 -40.10 -23.56
C PRO A 139 13.05 -40.38 -24.82
N PHE A 140 11.72 -40.18 -24.73
CA PHE A 140 10.81 -40.39 -25.88
C PHE A 140 10.67 -39.15 -26.76
N TYR A 141 11.28 -38.01 -26.37
CA TYR A 141 11.16 -36.77 -27.11
C TYR A 141 12.19 -36.72 -28.25
N ASP A 142 11.71 -36.83 -29.47
CA ASP A 142 12.54 -36.78 -30.69
C ASP A 142 11.87 -35.85 -31.72
N ILE A 143 11.89 -34.54 -31.43
CA ILE A 143 11.36 -33.51 -32.35
C ILE A 143 12.47 -32.48 -32.60
N PRO A 144 13.29 -32.64 -33.65
CA PRO A 144 14.45 -31.77 -33.89
C PRO A 144 14.12 -30.29 -34.08
N ALA A 145 12.91 -30.00 -34.56
CA ALA A 145 12.43 -28.62 -34.77
C ALA A 145 12.14 -27.83 -33.48
N ILE A 146 11.99 -28.51 -32.34
CA ILE A 146 11.65 -27.88 -31.06
C ILE A 146 12.66 -28.29 -30.00
N SER A 147 13.65 -27.47 -29.75
CA SER A 147 14.73 -27.76 -28.79
C SER A 147 14.33 -27.71 -27.31
N ASN A 148 13.25 -26.99 -26.96
CA ASN A 148 12.80 -26.87 -25.59
C ASN A 148 11.28 -26.82 -25.52
N MET A 149 10.67 -27.86 -24.95
CA MET A 149 9.24 -27.96 -24.71
C MET A 149 8.97 -28.18 -23.21
N LYS A 150 8.19 -27.28 -22.62
CA LYS A 150 7.86 -27.29 -21.19
C LYS A 150 6.40 -26.94 -20.98
N VAL A 151 5.70 -27.73 -20.18
CA VAL A 151 4.36 -27.44 -19.69
C VAL A 151 4.45 -27.00 -18.24
N ARG A 152 3.64 -26.00 -17.87
CA ARG A 152 3.51 -25.51 -16.51
C ARG A 152 2.05 -25.37 -16.14
N ILE A 153 1.77 -25.70 -14.88
CA ILE A 153 0.52 -25.41 -14.22
C ILE A 153 0.81 -24.71 -12.89
N GLY A 154 -0.03 -23.78 -12.48
CA GLY A 154 0.14 -23.08 -11.21
C GLY A 154 -1.18 -22.57 -10.68
N TRP A 155 -1.26 -22.52 -9.38
CA TRP A 155 -2.35 -21.96 -8.63
C TRP A 155 -1.79 -21.10 -7.49
N GLY A 156 -2.48 -19.99 -7.18
CA GLY A 156 -2.09 -19.15 -6.06
C GLY A 156 -3.19 -18.20 -5.65
N GLN A 157 -3.12 -17.79 -4.40
CA GLN A 157 -4.00 -16.78 -3.81
C GLN A 157 -3.20 -15.50 -3.59
N ASN A 158 -3.73 -14.37 -4.05
CA ASN A 158 -3.16 -13.04 -3.85
C ASN A 158 -4.09 -12.19 -2.99
N GLY A 159 -3.51 -11.25 -2.26
CA GLY A 159 -4.23 -10.22 -1.52
C GLY A 159 -3.87 -8.83 -2.02
N ASN A 160 -4.75 -7.88 -1.74
CA ASN A 160 -4.50 -6.47 -1.94
C ASN A 160 -4.52 -5.76 -0.59
N SER A 161 -3.41 -5.13 -0.20
CA SER A 161 -3.28 -4.31 1.01
C SER A 161 -3.27 -2.80 0.70
N ASP A 162 -3.40 -2.42 -0.58
CA ASP A 162 -3.46 -1.02 -0.99
C ASP A 162 -4.89 -0.48 -0.86
N ILE A 163 -5.31 -0.34 0.39
CA ILE A 163 -6.56 0.26 0.78
C ILE A 163 -6.30 1.59 1.50
N PRO A 164 -7.21 2.56 1.42
CA PRO A 164 -7.11 3.78 2.21
C PRO A 164 -6.97 3.47 3.70
N ALA A 165 -6.22 4.29 4.42
CA ALA A 165 -6.15 4.19 5.87
C ALA A 165 -7.54 4.35 6.48
N TYR A 166 -7.80 3.58 7.53
CA TYR A 166 -9.08 3.61 8.26
C TYR A 166 -10.32 3.12 7.50
N SER A 167 -10.19 2.64 6.25
CA SER A 167 -11.34 2.12 5.47
C SER A 167 -12.00 0.88 6.08
N THR A 168 -11.36 0.23 7.03
CA THR A 168 -11.88 -0.94 7.77
C THR A 168 -12.41 -0.61 9.16
N ILE A 169 -12.46 0.67 9.52
CA ILE A 169 -12.99 1.16 10.78
C ILE A 169 -14.30 1.87 10.49
N ASP A 170 -15.34 1.54 11.24
CA ASP A 170 -16.61 2.24 11.15
C ASP A 170 -16.37 3.72 11.55
N SER A 171 -16.51 4.61 10.59
CA SER A 171 -16.40 6.04 10.81
C SER A 171 -17.78 6.66 10.75
N TYR A 172 -18.15 7.35 11.83
CA TYR A 172 -19.37 8.13 11.87
C TYR A 172 -19.06 9.58 11.49
N MET A 173 -19.68 10.06 10.43
CA MET A 173 -19.58 11.46 10.03
C MET A 173 -20.79 12.23 10.58
N SER A 174 -20.53 13.17 11.48
CA SER A 174 -21.53 14.13 11.92
C SER A 174 -21.67 15.23 10.87
N ASN A 175 -22.80 15.26 10.17
CA ASN A 175 -23.13 16.36 9.27
C ASN A 175 -24.18 17.26 9.97
N PRO A 176 -23.83 18.52 10.34
CA PRO A 176 -24.74 19.42 11.04
C PRO A 176 -26.09 19.64 10.32
N ASN A 177 -26.10 19.45 9.00
CA ASN A 177 -27.30 19.64 8.18
C ASN A 177 -28.18 18.40 8.03
N HIS A 178 -27.64 17.19 8.33
CA HIS A 178 -28.34 15.92 8.11
C HIS A 178 -28.30 14.95 9.29
N SER A 179 -27.51 15.24 10.32
CA SER A 179 -27.37 14.38 11.51
C SER A 179 -28.17 14.91 12.71
N ASN A 180 -29.24 15.64 12.47
CA ASN A 180 -30.07 16.17 13.51
C ASN A 180 -31.04 15.08 14.01
N TYR A 181 -30.94 14.74 15.29
CA TYR A 181 -31.89 13.86 15.96
C TYR A 181 -32.86 14.71 16.76
N PRO A 182 -34.17 14.66 16.55
CA PRO A 182 -35.12 15.40 17.32
C PRO A 182 -35.22 14.81 18.75
N ILE A 183 -34.73 15.54 19.74
CA ILE A 183 -34.95 15.26 21.15
C ILE A 183 -35.97 16.27 21.61
N ASP A 184 -37.11 15.81 22.14
CA ASP A 184 -38.21 16.65 22.65
C ASP A 184 -38.77 17.69 21.63
N GLY A 185 -38.79 17.34 20.35
CA GLY A 185 -39.32 18.20 19.28
C GLY A 185 -38.43 19.38 18.88
N SER A 186 -37.25 19.50 19.43
CA SER A 186 -36.20 20.45 18.98
C SER A 186 -35.06 19.73 18.25
N GLN A 187 -34.60 20.31 17.16
CA GLN A 187 -33.41 19.79 16.44
C GLN A 187 -32.17 20.14 17.26
N SER A 188 -31.54 19.14 17.85
CA SER A 188 -30.22 19.31 18.47
C SER A 188 -29.17 18.55 17.63
N SER A 189 -28.06 19.19 17.35
CA SER A 189 -26.91 18.53 16.69
C SER A 189 -26.25 17.57 17.69
N VAL A 190 -26.26 16.28 17.39
CA VAL A 190 -25.46 15.31 18.15
C VAL A 190 -24.02 15.41 17.65
N THR A 191 -23.16 16.01 18.43
CA THR A 191 -21.71 15.87 18.27
C THR A 191 -21.31 14.51 18.81
N THR A 192 -21.17 13.52 17.94
CA THR A 192 -20.48 12.29 18.29
C THR A 192 -18.99 12.59 18.38
N GLY A 193 -18.46 12.52 19.58
CA GLY A 193 -17.01 12.53 19.79
C GLY A 193 -16.35 11.30 19.15
N TYR A 194 -15.12 11.46 18.76
CA TYR A 194 -14.18 10.62 18.03
C TYR A 194 -14.19 9.14 18.37
#